data_73f1184759665dd11db5bf406d091535
#
_entry.id   73f1184759665dd11db5bf406d091535
#
_cell.length_a   1.000
_cell.length_b   1.000
_cell.length_c   1.000
_cell.angle_alpha   90.00
_cell.angle_beta   90.00
_cell.angle_gamma   90.00
#
_symmetry.space_group_name_H-M   'P 1'
#
loop_
_entity.id
_entity.type
_entity.pdbx_description
1 polymer ?
#
loop_
_entity_poly.entity_id
_entity_poly.type
_entity_poly.pdbx_seq_one_letter_code
_entity_poly.pdbx_strand_id
1 'polypeptide(L)'
;IAGRRIALLMSADDIVMLAATQRDLVRMNKIASRYAQRHRFQFNGDKSGIMLFNAKPAARAKAQATRWTLFGEPVEVKDSYVYLGTVTPKDGLSWKAHLKDAIGKARRRSADLLWVCRAERGMRPRTAITLWQSLVRPLLEYTCELWSGQVPAKLVKEAESVQCTFLRGTLGLHANGSGVS
;
A
#
# COMPACT_ATOMS: atom_id res chain seq x y z
N ILE A 1 2.06 19.39 13.35
CA ILE A 1 3.51 19.38 13.57
C ILE A 1 3.91 20.82 13.90
N ALA A 2 4.52 21.06 15.05
CA ALA A 2 4.98 22.38 15.49
C ALA A 2 3.94 23.52 15.38
N GLY A 3 2.68 23.28 15.79
CA GLY A 3 1.59 24.27 15.79
C GLY A 3 1.01 24.61 14.39
N ARG A 4 1.52 24.05 13.32
CA ARG A 4 0.99 24.27 11.96
C ARG A 4 -0.15 23.29 11.66
N ARG A 5 -1.24 23.81 11.08
CA ARG A 5 -2.31 22.97 10.53
C ARG A 5 -1.94 22.51 9.15
N ILE A 6 -1.88 21.19 8.95
CA ILE A 6 -1.71 20.59 7.63
C ILE A 6 -3.11 20.23 7.14
N ALA A 7 -3.56 20.85 6.06
CA ALA A 7 -4.88 20.61 5.48
C ALA A 7 -4.79 19.86 4.14
N LEU A 8 -3.62 19.84 3.50
CA LEU A 8 -3.40 19.26 2.19
C LEU A 8 -2.04 18.59 2.15
N LEU A 9 -2.00 17.38 1.59
CA LEU A 9 -0.78 16.68 1.20
C LEU A 9 -0.85 16.41 -0.30
N MET A 10 0.24 16.62 -1.00
CA MET A 10 0.33 16.40 -2.45
C MET A 10 1.60 15.62 -2.78
N SER A 11 1.45 14.64 -3.66
CA SER A 11 2.56 13.91 -4.25
C SER A 11 2.24 13.69 -5.72
N ALA A 12 2.89 14.43 -6.60
CA ALA A 12 2.56 14.52 -8.02
C ALA A 12 1.07 14.85 -8.24
N ASP A 13 0.30 13.95 -8.81
CA ASP A 13 -1.15 14.04 -9.05
C ASP A 13 -2.02 13.55 -7.89
N ASP A 14 -1.42 12.84 -6.92
CA ASP A 14 -2.13 12.35 -5.74
C ASP A 14 -2.32 13.46 -4.70
N ILE A 15 -3.57 13.69 -4.30
CA ILE A 15 -3.94 14.74 -3.34
C ILE A 15 -4.71 14.13 -2.16
N VAL A 16 -4.27 14.43 -0.94
CA VAL A 16 -5.02 14.12 0.28
C VAL A 16 -5.46 15.41 0.96
N MET A 17 -6.75 15.55 1.17
CA MET A 17 -7.36 16.66 1.92
C MET A 17 -7.72 16.20 3.33
N LEU A 18 -7.23 16.90 4.33
CA LEU A 18 -7.44 16.60 5.75
C LEU A 18 -8.41 17.61 6.36
N ALA A 19 -9.57 17.16 6.79
CA ALA A 19 -10.59 18.00 7.41
C ALA A 19 -11.03 17.42 8.76
N ALA A 20 -11.22 18.30 9.74
CA ALA A 20 -11.73 17.89 11.05
C ALA A 20 -13.25 17.71 11.06
N THR A 21 -13.97 18.35 10.14
CA THR A 21 -15.43 18.30 10.05
C THR A 21 -15.90 18.05 8.62
N GLN A 22 -17.10 17.47 8.49
CA GLN A 22 -17.78 17.32 7.20
C GLN A 22 -17.90 18.66 6.46
N ARG A 23 -18.25 19.73 7.18
CA ARG A 23 -18.41 21.09 6.63
C ARG A 23 -17.11 21.59 5.98
N ASP A 24 -15.97 21.36 6.66
CA ASP A 24 -14.67 21.76 6.14
C ASP A 24 -14.30 20.95 4.90
N LEU A 25 -14.55 19.66 4.89
CA LEU A 25 -14.30 18.81 3.72
C LEU A 25 -15.12 19.26 2.51
N VAL A 26 -16.40 19.57 2.68
CA VAL A 26 -17.25 20.10 1.61
C VAL A 26 -16.72 21.43 1.07
N ARG A 27 -16.23 22.31 1.98
CA ARG A 27 -15.62 23.59 1.58
C ARG A 27 -14.33 23.37 0.77
N MET A 28 -13.47 22.44 1.22
CA MET A 28 -12.23 22.08 0.53
C MET A 28 -12.52 21.50 -0.85
N ASN A 29 -13.49 20.60 -0.97
CA ASN A 29 -13.92 20.04 -2.24
C ASN A 29 -14.38 21.12 -3.23
N LYS A 30 -15.15 22.13 -2.76
CA LYS A 30 -15.56 23.26 -3.60
C LYS A 30 -14.36 24.07 -4.11
N ILE A 31 -13.36 24.29 -3.25
CA ILE A 31 -12.13 25.01 -3.63
C ILE A 31 -11.34 24.18 -4.65
N ALA A 32 -11.15 22.90 -4.40
CA ALA A 32 -10.46 21.98 -5.29
C ALA A 32 -11.14 21.92 -6.68
N SER A 33 -12.47 21.83 -6.69
CA SER A 33 -13.26 21.83 -7.93
C SER A 33 -13.08 23.11 -8.74
N ARG A 34 -13.11 24.28 -8.09
CA ARG A 34 -12.86 25.56 -8.77
C ARG A 34 -11.44 25.67 -9.32
N TYR A 35 -10.47 25.20 -8.55
CA TYR A 35 -9.07 25.17 -8.97
C TYR A 35 -8.88 24.33 -10.22
N ALA A 36 -9.43 23.11 -10.22
CA ALA A 36 -9.33 22.22 -11.33
C ALA A 36 -10.05 22.73 -12.60
N GLN A 37 -11.25 23.33 -12.45
CA GLN A 37 -11.94 24.01 -13.58
C GLN A 37 -11.08 25.13 -14.18
N ARG A 38 -10.45 25.95 -13.31
CA ARG A 38 -9.57 27.03 -13.75
C ARG A 38 -8.35 26.53 -14.50
N HIS A 39 -7.80 25.37 -14.09
CA HIS A 39 -6.61 24.77 -14.66
C HIS A 39 -6.91 23.68 -15.70
N ARG A 40 -8.20 23.48 -16.06
CA ARG A 40 -8.64 22.56 -17.12
C ARG A 40 -8.24 21.11 -16.91
N PHE A 41 -8.29 20.60 -15.66
CA PHE A 41 -8.15 19.18 -15.36
C PHE A 41 -9.34 18.69 -14.52
N GLN A 42 -9.49 17.37 -14.42
CA GLN A 42 -10.57 16.74 -13.66
C GLN A 42 -9.97 15.73 -12.67
N PHE A 43 -10.58 15.61 -11.49
CA PHE A 43 -10.29 14.52 -10.59
C PHE A 43 -11.05 13.26 -11.03
N ASN A 44 -10.41 12.10 -10.88
CA ASN A 44 -11.06 10.83 -11.16
C ASN A 44 -11.90 10.41 -9.95
N GLY A 45 -13.23 10.43 -10.08
CA GLY A 45 -14.17 10.05 -9.02
C GLY A 45 -14.00 8.61 -8.56
N ASP A 46 -13.81 7.66 -9.47
CA ASP A 46 -13.65 6.22 -9.17
C ASP A 46 -12.38 5.93 -8.38
N LYS A 47 -11.31 6.67 -8.67
CA LYS A 47 -10.04 6.59 -7.93
C LYS A 47 -10.03 7.41 -6.66
N SER A 48 -10.99 8.30 -6.47
CA SER A 48 -11.13 9.11 -5.26
C SER A 48 -11.94 8.38 -4.18
N GLY A 49 -11.80 8.82 -2.94
CA GLY A 49 -12.55 8.23 -1.83
C GLY A 49 -12.50 9.12 -0.60
N ILE A 50 -13.50 8.97 0.25
CA ILE A 50 -13.57 9.64 1.54
C ILE A 50 -13.30 8.61 2.63
N MET A 51 -12.43 8.94 3.56
CA MET A 51 -12.16 8.10 4.72
C MET A 51 -12.46 8.87 6.00
N LEU A 52 -13.04 8.16 6.96
CA LEU A 52 -13.27 8.68 8.30
C LEU A 52 -12.37 7.93 9.29
N PHE A 53 -11.47 8.66 9.92
CA PHE A 53 -10.60 8.13 10.96
C PHE A 53 -11.20 8.37 12.35
N ASN A 54 -11.13 7.37 13.22
CA ASN A 54 -11.58 7.44 14.62
C ASN A 54 -13.04 7.94 14.77
N ALA A 55 -13.87 7.71 13.75
CA ALA A 55 -15.25 8.16 13.75
C ALA A 55 -16.13 7.23 14.59
N LYS A 56 -17.00 7.82 15.42
CA LYS A 56 -18.06 7.09 16.13
C LYS A 56 -19.00 6.43 15.13
N PRO A 57 -19.63 5.28 15.47
CA PRO A 57 -20.53 4.56 14.55
C PRO A 57 -21.63 5.44 13.94
N ALA A 58 -22.26 6.31 14.74
CA ALA A 58 -23.29 7.23 14.26
C ALA A 58 -22.78 8.24 13.23
N ALA A 59 -21.55 8.78 13.42
CA ALA A 59 -20.94 9.69 12.46
C ALA A 59 -20.60 8.99 11.14
N ARG A 60 -20.17 7.73 11.23
CA ARG A 60 -19.88 6.89 10.05
C ARG A 60 -21.16 6.58 9.27
N ALA A 61 -22.23 6.14 9.95
CA ALA A 61 -23.52 5.88 9.31
C ALA A 61 -24.05 7.15 8.60
N LYS A 62 -23.93 8.31 9.26
CA LYS A 62 -24.30 9.59 8.66
C LYS A 62 -23.46 9.91 7.41
N ALA A 63 -22.15 9.68 7.45
CA ALA A 63 -21.27 9.92 6.31
C ALA A 63 -21.58 8.98 5.14
N GLN A 64 -21.87 7.71 5.41
CA GLN A 64 -22.27 6.74 4.38
C GLN A 64 -23.61 7.07 3.75
N ALA A 65 -24.56 7.63 4.52
CA ALA A 65 -25.85 8.08 4.01
C ALA A 65 -25.75 9.43 3.25
N THR A 66 -24.66 10.15 3.38
CA THR A 66 -24.45 11.43 2.70
C THR A 66 -23.97 11.19 1.27
N ARG A 67 -24.63 11.82 0.30
CA ARG A 67 -24.15 11.82 -1.09
C ARG A 67 -22.99 12.79 -1.22
N TRP A 68 -21.79 12.22 -1.32
CA TRP A 68 -20.59 12.99 -1.57
C TRP A 68 -20.34 13.16 -3.05
N THR A 69 -19.88 14.33 -3.43
CA THR A 69 -19.53 14.61 -4.84
C THR A 69 -18.19 15.35 -4.91
N LEU A 70 -17.41 15.02 -5.92
CA LEU A 70 -16.22 15.73 -6.33
C LEU A 70 -16.38 16.06 -7.82
N PHE A 71 -16.40 17.32 -8.21
CA PHE A 71 -16.71 17.73 -9.58
C PHE A 71 -18.09 17.33 -10.12
N GLY A 72 -19.06 17.11 -9.25
CA GLY A 72 -20.36 16.55 -9.65
C GLY A 72 -20.40 15.04 -9.73
N GLU A 73 -19.24 14.38 -9.80
CA GLU A 73 -19.13 12.92 -9.77
C GLU A 73 -19.29 12.39 -8.35
N PRO A 74 -19.99 11.26 -8.16
CA PRO A 74 -20.16 10.66 -6.85
C PRO A 74 -18.83 10.11 -6.33
N VAL A 75 -18.59 10.27 -5.02
CA VAL A 75 -17.42 9.73 -4.35
C VAL A 75 -17.85 8.89 -3.16
N GLU A 76 -17.31 7.70 -3.05
CA GLU A 76 -17.67 6.75 -2.00
C GLU A 76 -16.92 6.97 -0.69
N VAL A 77 -17.57 6.61 0.42
CA VAL A 77 -16.93 6.47 1.73
C VAL A 77 -16.30 5.09 1.80
N LYS A 78 -14.97 5.04 1.85
CA LYS A 78 -14.19 3.80 1.86
C LYS A 78 -13.69 3.46 3.27
N ASP A 79 -13.64 2.19 3.58
CA ASP A 79 -13.09 1.67 4.84
C ASP A 79 -11.56 1.51 4.80
N SER A 80 -11.00 1.47 3.60
CA SER A 80 -9.56 1.48 3.35
C SER A 80 -9.24 2.16 2.03
N TYR A 81 -8.06 2.73 1.93
CA TYR A 81 -7.58 3.38 0.72
C TYR A 81 -6.09 3.13 0.53
N VAL A 82 -5.67 2.97 -0.72
CA VAL A 82 -4.25 2.85 -1.05
C VAL A 82 -3.72 4.24 -1.40
N TYR A 83 -2.85 4.78 -0.56
CA TYR A 83 -2.18 6.05 -0.80
C TYR A 83 -0.68 5.85 -0.88
N LEU A 84 -0.08 6.27 -2.00
CA LEU A 84 1.35 6.06 -2.29
C LEU A 84 1.81 4.62 -2.05
N GLY A 85 1.03 3.65 -2.55
CA GLY A 85 1.34 2.23 -2.40
C GLY A 85 1.13 1.63 -1.00
N THR A 86 0.68 2.44 -0.04
CA THR A 86 0.42 2.00 1.34
C THR A 86 -1.07 1.86 1.58
N VAL A 87 -1.51 0.68 2.03
CA VAL A 87 -2.90 0.44 2.42
C VAL A 87 -3.16 1.12 3.76
N THR A 88 -4.07 2.09 3.75
CA THR A 88 -4.49 2.84 4.95
C THR A 88 -5.93 2.46 5.29
N PRO A 89 -6.18 1.67 6.35
CA PRO A 89 -7.54 1.36 6.81
C PRO A 89 -8.09 2.48 7.70
N LYS A 90 -9.42 2.46 7.89
CA LYS A 90 -10.18 3.44 8.69
C LYS A 90 -9.73 3.60 10.15
N ASP A 91 -9.17 2.54 10.71
CA ASP A 91 -8.73 2.48 12.10
C ASP A 91 -7.30 3.02 12.30
N GLY A 92 -6.80 3.69 11.29
CA GLY A 92 -5.43 4.22 11.22
C GLY A 92 -4.47 3.32 10.42
N LEU A 93 -3.23 3.74 10.29
CA LEU A 93 -2.21 2.99 9.59
C LEU A 93 -1.98 1.64 10.24
N SER A 94 -2.30 0.57 9.52
CA SER A 94 -2.01 -0.80 9.95
C SER A 94 -0.83 -1.34 9.16
N TRP A 95 0.35 -1.12 9.67
CA TRP A 95 1.57 -1.68 9.08
C TRP A 95 1.55 -3.21 8.98
N LYS A 96 0.80 -3.85 9.88
CA LYS A 96 0.57 -5.30 9.82
C LYS A 96 -0.18 -5.71 8.55
N ALA A 97 -1.21 -4.97 8.14
CA ALA A 97 -1.96 -5.24 6.90
C ALA A 97 -1.09 -4.94 5.67
N HIS A 98 -0.35 -3.82 5.71
CA HIS A 98 0.59 -3.45 4.65
C HIS A 98 1.65 -4.53 4.41
N LEU A 99 2.34 -4.97 5.46
CA LEU A 99 3.39 -5.98 5.35
C LEU A 99 2.84 -7.34 4.89
N LYS A 100 1.65 -7.74 5.33
CA LYS A 100 0.98 -8.96 4.81
C LYS A 100 0.73 -8.90 3.30
N ASP A 101 0.24 -7.77 2.81
CA ASP A 101 0.02 -7.57 1.38
C ASP A 101 1.36 -7.60 0.61
N ALA A 102 2.39 -6.92 1.12
CA ALA A 102 3.73 -6.93 0.56
C ALA A 102 4.31 -8.35 0.47
N ILE A 103 4.19 -9.15 1.55
CA ILE A 103 4.61 -10.56 1.58
C ILE A 103 3.86 -11.37 0.51
N GLY A 104 2.55 -11.17 0.38
CA GLY A 104 1.76 -11.84 -0.64
C GLY A 104 2.21 -11.52 -2.07
N LYS A 105 2.49 -10.26 -2.36
CA LYS A 105 3.03 -9.80 -3.64
C LYS A 105 4.43 -10.39 -3.90
N ALA A 106 5.30 -10.33 -2.88
CA ALA A 106 6.66 -10.84 -2.97
C ALA A 106 6.71 -12.37 -3.19
N ARG A 107 5.82 -13.13 -2.53
CA ARG A 107 5.70 -14.59 -2.74
C ARG A 107 5.32 -14.92 -4.19
N ARG A 108 4.30 -14.25 -4.73
CA ARG A 108 3.90 -14.45 -6.12
C ARG A 108 5.03 -14.14 -7.08
N ARG A 109 5.65 -12.97 -6.93
CA ARG A 109 6.78 -12.56 -7.80
C ARG A 109 7.99 -13.47 -7.67
N SER A 110 8.29 -13.98 -6.46
CA SER A 110 9.35 -14.98 -6.24
C SER A 110 9.05 -16.31 -6.94
N ALA A 111 7.81 -16.76 -6.92
CA ALA A 111 7.39 -17.99 -7.60
C ALA A 111 7.53 -17.86 -9.13
N ASP A 112 7.06 -16.73 -9.69
CA ASP A 112 7.21 -16.43 -11.12
C ASP A 112 8.68 -16.43 -11.53
N LEU A 113 9.53 -15.78 -10.74
CA LEU A 113 10.95 -15.70 -10.99
C LEU A 113 11.63 -17.09 -10.91
N LEU A 114 11.27 -17.91 -9.91
CA LEU A 114 11.77 -19.27 -9.79
C LEU A 114 11.38 -20.14 -11.00
N TRP A 115 10.15 -19.97 -11.50
CA TRP A 115 9.70 -20.67 -12.69
C TRP A 115 10.56 -20.31 -13.90
N VAL A 116 10.80 -19.02 -14.15
CA VAL A 116 11.68 -18.55 -15.23
C VAL A 116 13.10 -19.08 -15.06
N CYS A 117 13.66 -19.01 -13.85
CA CYS A 117 15.00 -19.51 -13.59
C CYS A 117 15.18 -21.01 -13.88
N ARG A 118 14.12 -21.80 -13.71
CA ARG A 118 14.12 -23.25 -14.00
C ARG A 118 13.88 -23.55 -15.47
N ALA A 119 12.98 -22.80 -16.14
CA ALA A 119 12.62 -23.00 -17.55
C ALA A 119 13.78 -22.75 -18.51
N GLU A 120 14.62 -21.74 -18.19
CA GLU A 120 15.77 -21.33 -19.02
C GLU A 120 17.05 -22.19 -18.79
N ARG A 121 16.88 -23.52 -18.59
CA ARG A 121 17.99 -24.46 -18.40
C ARG A 121 18.97 -24.11 -17.28
N GLY A 122 18.47 -23.58 -16.19
CA GLY A 122 19.26 -23.26 -15.01
C GLY A 122 20.02 -21.93 -15.14
N MET A 123 19.30 -20.84 -14.95
CA MET A 123 19.93 -19.54 -14.75
C MET A 123 21.00 -19.63 -13.64
N ARG A 124 22.15 -18.99 -13.86
CA ARG A 124 23.21 -18.97 -12.84
C ARG A 124 22.67 -18.39 -11.53
N PRO A 125 22.92 -19.01 -10.37
CA PRO A 125 22.39 -18.56 -9.08
C PRO A 125 22.65 -17.07 -8.81
N ARG A 126 23.82 -16.54 -9.20
CA ARG A 126 24.16 -15.13 -9.08
C ARG A 126 23.16 -14.24 -9.84
N THR A 127 22.81 -14.60 -11.07
CA THR A 127 21.85 -13.83 -11.89
C THR A 127 20.45 -13.88 -11.26
N ALA A 128 20.01 -15.06 -10.81
CA ALA A 128 18.73 -15.23 -10.13
C ALA A 128 18.64 -14.38 -8.85
N ILE A 129 19.72 -14.34 -8.05
CA ILE A 129 19.78 -13.51 -6.84
C ILE A 129 19.73 -12.02 -7.20
N THR A 130 20.44 -11.58 -8.22
CA THR A 130 20.39 -10.18 -8.67
C THR A 130 18.99 -9.78 -9.12
N LEU A 131 18.30 -10.63 -9.87
CA LEU A 131 16.92 -10.41 -10.28
C LEU A 131 15.96 -10.36 -9.08
N TRP A 132 16.13 -11.24 -8.11
CA TRP A 132 15.33 -11.22 -6.90
C TRP A 132 15.53 -9.92 -6.10
N GLN A 133 16.77 -9.50 -5.94
CA GLN A 133 17.12 -8.23 -5.27
C GLN A 133 16.51 -7.01 -5.97
N SER A 134 16.42 -7.04 -7.30
CA SER A 134 15.87 -5.92 -8.07
C SER A 134 14.34 -5.93 -8.17
N LEU A 135 13.69 -7.12 -8.19
CA LEU A 135 12.27 -7.26 -8.52
C LEU A 135 11.39 -7.64 -7.33
N VAL A 136 11.96 -8.28 -6.31
CA VAL A 136 11.19 -8.82 -5.17
C VAL A 136 11.52 -8.09 -3.87
N ARG A 137 12.79 -7.91 -3.58
CA ARG A 137 13.24 -7.22 -2.36
C ARG A 137 12.60 -5.84 -2.17
N PRO A 138 12.49 -4.98 -3.20
CA PRO A 138 11.84 -3.67 -3.05
C PRO A 138 10.36 -3.74 -2.65
N LEU A 139 9.66 -4.83 -2.98
CA LEU A 139 8.28 -5.03 -2.55
C LEU A 139 8.18 -5.25 -1.04
N LEU A 140 9.15 -5.95 -0.45
CA LEU A 140 9.21 -6.22 0.99
C LEU A 140 9.71 -5.02 1.79
N GLU A 141 10.64 -4.26 1.23
CA GLU A 141 11.29 -3.14 1.91
C GLU A 141 10.57 -1.80 1.69
N TYR A 142 9.52 -1.77 0.86
CA TYR A 142 8.79 -0.54 0.61
C TYR A 142 8.27 0.08 1.91
N THR A 143 8.61 1.33 2.14
CA THR A 143 8.28 2.11 3.36
C THR A 143 8.77 1.47 4.67
N CYS A 144 9.82 0.64 4.63
CA CYS A 144 10.33 -0.06 5.82
C CYS A 144 10.75 0.90 6.94
N GLU A 145 11.18 2.10 6.61
CA GLU A 145 11.52 3.16 7.57
C GLU A 145 10.33 3.54 8.46
N LEU A 146 9.10 3.37 7.95
CA LEU A 146 7.88 3.72 8.67
C LEU A 146 7.34 2.55 9.51
N TRP A 147 7.43 1.32 9.01
CA TRP A 147 6.85 0.16 9.70
C TRP A 147 7.84 -0.67 10.52
N SER A 148 9.15 -0.49 10.31
CA SER A 148 10.18 -1.18 11.09
C SER A 148 10.01 -0.90 12.59
N GLY A 149 9.95 -1.96 13.38
CA GLY A 149 9.70 -1.89 14.83
C GLY A 149 8.22 -1.73 15.23
N GLN A 150 7.29 -1.51 14.29
CA GLN A 150 5.85 -1.39 14.58
C GLN A 150 5.06 -2.66 14.21
N VAL A 151 5.72 -3.64 13.64
CA VAL A 151 5.10 -4.92 13.23
C VAL A 151 5.58 -6.07 14.11
N PRO A 152 4.75 -7.11 14.33
CA PRO A 152 5.16 -8.28 15.11
C PRO A 152 6.37 -8.99 14.47
N ALA A 153 7.32 -9.44 15.29
CA ALA A 153 8.50 -10.17 14.84
C ALA A 153 8.16 -11.43 14.01
N LYS A 154 7.02 -12.07 14.30
CA LYS A 154 6.49 -13.19 13.48
C LYS A 154 6.31 -12.79 12.01
N LEU A 155 5.81 -11.59 11.75
CA LEU A 155 5.56 -11.10 10.38
C LEU A 155 6.87 -10.76 9.65
N VAL A 156 7.86 -10.25 10.39
CA VAL A 156 9.21 -10.01 9.84
C VAL A 156 9.84 -11.35 9.42
N LYS A 157 9.79 -12.37 10.29
CA LYS A 157 10.25 -13.73 9.94
C LYS A 157 9.53 -14.32 8.76
N GLU A 158 8.24 -14.01 8.60
CA GLU A 158 7.45 -14.44 7.44
C GLU A 158 7.93 -13.75 6.15
N ALA A 159 8.29 -12.48 6.21
CA ALA A 159 8.91 -11.76 5.08
C ALA A 159 10.29 -12.35 4.73
N GLU A 160 11.13 -12.62 5.72
CA GLU A 160 12.44 -13.28 5.54
C GLU A 160 12.29 -14.66 4.91
N SER A 161 11.26 -15.41 5.27
CA SER A 161 10.99 -16.75 4.72
C SER A 161 10.81 -16.74 3.19
N VAL A 162 10.34 -15.64 2.60
CA VAL A 162 10.21 -15.48 1.15
C VAL A 162 11.57 -15.56 0.49
N GLN A 163 12.56 -14.85 1.03
CA GLN A 163 13.94 -14.89 0.55
C GLN A 163 14.55 -16.29 0.71
N CYS A 164 14.42 -16.89 1.90
CA CYS A 164 14.95 -18.22 2.15
C CYS A 164 14.37 -19.26 1.20
N THR A 165 13.07 -19.20 0.93
CA THR A 165 12.40 -20.12 0.00
C THR A 165 12.93 -19.93 -1.44
N PHE A 166 13.10 -18.69 -1.87
CA PHE A 166 13.67 -18.38 -3.18
C PHE A 166 15.11 -18.91 -3.31
N LEU A 167 15.96 -18.64 -2.32
CA LEU A 167 17.36 -19.09 -2.34
C LEU A 167 17.47 -20.61 -2.38
N ARG A 168 16.71 -21.31 -1.55
CA ARG A 168 16.67 -22.79 -1.57
C ARG A 168 16.26 -23.32 -2.94
N GLY A 169 15.20 -22.74 -3.53
CA GLY A 169 14.72 -23.14 -4.86
C GLY A 169 15.73 -22.87 -5.96
N THR A 170 16.50 -21.78 -5.89
CA THR A 170 17.54 -21.40 -6.86
C THR A 170 18.79 -22.29 -6.73
N LEU A 171 19.14 -22.71 -5.51
CA LEU A 171 20.29 -23.56 -5.25
C LEU A 171 19.96 -25.07 -5.33
N GLY A 172 18.71 -25.44 -5.65
CA GLY A 172 18.29 -26.84 -5.68
C GLY A 172 18.20 -27.53 -4.33
N LEU A 173 18.20 -26.74 -3.23
CA LEU A 173 18.09 -27.26 -1.88
C LEU A 173 16.63 -27.55 -1.56
N HIS A 174 16.30 -28.84 -1.36
CA HIS A 174 14.97 -29.26 -0.91
C HIS A 174 14.76 -28.91 0.57
N ALA A 175 13.49 -28.74 0.97
CA ALA A 175 13.14 -28.40 2.38
C ALA A 175 13.56 -29.46 3.41
N ASN A 176 13.92 -30.68 2.97
CA ASN A 176 14.30 -31.82 3.79
C ASN A 176 15.80 -32.16 3.70
N GLY A 177 16.64 -31.17 3.55
CA GLY A 177 18.09 -31.39 3.66
C GLY A 177 18.57 -31.62 5.09
N SER A 178 18.05 -32.64 5.74
CA SER A 178 18.74 -33.32 6.85
C SER A 178 19.59 -34.39 6.24
N GLY A 179 20.90 -34.24 6.32
CA GLY A 179 21.85 -35.31 6.06
C GLY A 179 22.73 -35.10 4.83
N VAL A 180 23.81 -34.39 5.02
CA VAL A 180 25.08 -34.79 4.41
C VAL A 180 25.68 -35.76 5.36
N SER A 181 25.61 -37.06 5.03
CA SER A 181 26.50 -38.07 5.55
C SER A 181 27.84 -37.98 4.84
#